data_2a765f8c6fff86f50cc245223e3a00a0
#
_entry.id   2a765f8c6fff86f50cc245223e3a00a0
#
_cell.length_a   1.000
_cell.length_b   1.000
_cell.length_c   1.000
_cell.angle_alpha   90.00
_cell.angle_beta   90.00
_cell.angle_gamma   90.00
#
_symmetry.space_group_name_H-M   'P 1'
#
loop_
_entity.id
_entity.type
_entity.pdbx_description
1 polymer ?
#
loop_
_entity_poly.entity_id
_entity_poly.type
_entity_poly.pdbx_seq_one_letter_code
_entity_poly.pdbx_strand_id
1 'polypeptide(L)'
;ILNAVYNPKKYIDYEALEESKRLLAEQKAVEDAYKKKMAPYKAKEKEDYKRFFAKDNENKQLMFYSESSGFYKYYRGMIEELLENSDIVIHYVTSDPEDQVFQIRHERFKTYYIGEIKLITLMMKLDCDIVVMTMPDLETYHIKRSYVRKDMEYIHVPHSIDSMNMTYRKGSIDHFDTIFCVGPHHKDEVEKMEETYDLPHKVLLNWGYCLLDDMRKDYESKEKVINE
;
A
#
# COMPACT_ATOMS: atom_id res chain seq x y z
N ILE A 1 -26.56 46.89 7.02
CA ILE A 1 -27.05 45.61 7.56
C ILE A 1 -28.53 45.42 7.23
N LEU A 2 -29.39 46.36 7.57
CA LEU A 2 -30.83 46.28 7.27
C LEU A 2 -31.15 46.12 5.77
N ASN A 3 -30.42 46.80 4.89
CA ASN A 3 -30.60 46.67 3.44
C ASN A 3 -30.22 45.27 2.89
N ALA A 4 -29.26 44.58 3.52
CA ALA A 4 -28.88 43.21 3.14
C ALA A 4 -29.98 42.19 3.53
N VAL A 5 -30.69 42.44 4.64
CA VAL A 5 -31.80 41.57 5.05
C VAL A 5 -33.03 41.71 4.15
N TYR A 6 -33.33 42.91 3.64
CA TYR A 6 -34.48 43.16 2.76
C TYR A 6 -34.23 42.95 1.28
N ASN A 7 -32.96 42.97 0.81
CA ASN A 7 -32.65 42.77 -0.57
C ASN A 7 -31.35 41.94 -0.73
N PRO A 8 -31.38 40.65 -0.43
CA PRO A 8 -30.19 39.79 -0.47
C PRO A 8 -29.57 39.72 -1.84
N LYS A 9 -30.33 39.86 -2.93
CA LYS A 9 -29.80 39.84 -4.32
C LYS A 9 -28.84 40.99 -4.63
N LYS A 10 -28.93 42.14 -3.91
CA LYS A 10 -28.07 43.32 -4.09
C LYS A 10 -26.63 43.08 -3.61
N TYR A 11 -26.41 42.07 -2.77
CA TYR A 11 -25.13 41.76 -2.13
C TYR A 11 -24.52 40.44 -2.64
N ILE A 12 -25.11 39.85 -3.69
CA ILE A 12 -24.53 38.67 -4.33
C ILE A 12 -23.37 39.16 -5.21
N ASP A 13 -22.18 38.68 -4.93
CA ASP A 13 -21.04 38.79 -5.84
C ASP A 13 -21.26 37.81 -6.99
N TYR A 14 -21.72 38.33 -8.12
CA TYR A 14 -22.03 37.51 -9.30
C TYR A 14 -20.75 36.98 -9.96
N GLU A 15 -19.62 37.67 -9.87
CA GLU A 15 -18.34 37.19 -10.39
C GLU A 15 -17.86 35.98 -9.59
N ALA A 16 -17.85 36.08 -8.27
CA ALA A 16 -17.50 34.95 -7.39
C ALA A 16 -18.46 33.77 -7.56
N LEU A 17 -19.76 34.03 -7.81
CA LEU A 17 -20.73 32.98 -8.06
C LEU A 17 -20.48 32.26 -9.40
N GLU A 18 -20.18 32.99 -10.45
CA GLU A 18 -19.86 32.38 -11.76
C GLU A 18 -18.53 31.65 -11.73
N GLU A 19 -17.52 32.17 -11.06
CA GLU A 19 -16.25 31.47 -10.82
C GLU A 19 -16.47 30.17 -10.04
N SER A 20 -17.25 30.19 -8.99
CA SER A 20 -17.62 29.00 -8.20
C SER A 20 -18.33 27.95 -9.06
N LYS A 21 -19.26 28.36 -9.94
CA LYS A 21 -19.93 27.46 -10.86
C LYS A 21 -18.96 26.84 -11.89
N ARG A 22 -18.01 27.63 -12.39
CA ARG A 22 -16.99 27.15 -13.32
C ARG A 22 -16.10 26.11 -12.65
N LEU A 23 -15.58 26.39 -11.45
CA LEU A 23 -14.77 25.45 -10.69
C LEU A 23 -15.51 24.15 -10.38
N LEU A 24 -16.79 24.26 -10.02
CA LEU A 24 -17.62 23.09 -9.77
C LEU A 24 -17.84 22.24 -11.04
N ALA A 25 -18.02 22.90 -12.19
CA ALA A 25 -18.15 22.20 -13.47
C ALA A 25 -16.84 21.52 -13.89
N GLU A 26 -15.70 22.17 -13.67
CA GLU A 26 -14.36 21.60 -13.92
C GLU A 26 -14.12 20.39 -13.02
N GLN A 27 -14.42 20.49 -11.72
CA GLN A 27 -14.30 19.37 -10.78
C GLN A 27 -15.18 18.20 -11.20
N LYS A 28 -16.43 18.48 -11.60
CA LYS A 28 -17.34 17.43 -12.08
C LYS A 28 -16.84 16.76 -13.36
N ALA A 29 -16.29 17.53 -14.30
CA ALA A 29 -15.70 16.98 -15.52
C ALA A 29 -14.52 16.06 -15.24
N VAL A 30 -13.65 16.43 -14.30
CA VAL A 30 -12.52 15.60 -13.83
C VAL A 30 -13.03 14.31 -13.17
N GLU A 31 -14.04 14.42 -12.30
CA GLU A 31 -14.66 13.26 -11.64
C GLU A 31 -15.31 12.31 -12.64
N ASP A 32 -16.02 12.84 -13.64
CA ASP A 32 -16.69 12.03 -14.67
C ASP A 32 -15.66 11.35 -15.59
N ALA A 33 -14.57 12.04 -15.93
CA ALA A 33 -13.45 11.46 -16.67
C ALA A 33 -12.77 10.33 -15.89
N TYR A 34 -12.54 10.52 -14.59
CA TYR A 34 -12.02 9.48 -13.69
C TYR A 34 -12.96 8.28 -13.60
N LYS A 35 -14.26 8.50 -13.37
CA LYS A 35 -15.27 7.43 -13.36
C LYS A 35 -15.28 6.63 -14.65
N LYS A 36 -15.18 7.31 -15.79
CA LYS A 36 -15.11 6.67 -17.11
C LYS A 36 -13.85 5.83 -17.28
N LYS A 37 -12.71 6.35 -16.86
CA LYS A 37 -11.42 5.63 -16.87
C LYS A 37 -11.49 4.38 -15.99
N MET A 38 -12.08 4.49 -14.80
CA MET A 38 -12.15 3.39 -13.82
C MET A 38 -13.26 2.37 -14.07
N ALA A 39 -14.22 2.67 -14.96
CA ALA A 39 -15.36 1.78 -15.24
C ALA A 39 -14.94 0.34 -15.63
N PRO A 40 -13.97 0.09 -16.53
CA PRO A 40 -13.55 -1.26 -16.90
C PRO A 40 -12.93 -2.04 -15.74
N TYR A 41 -12.30 -1.37 -14.79
CA TYR A 41 -11.63 -2.02 -13.66
C TYR A 41 -12.59 -2.46 -12.55
N LYS A 42 -13.79 -1.90 -12.48
CA LYS A 42 -14.80 -2.29 -11.48
C LYS A 42 -15.23 -3.76 -11.60
N ALA A 43 -15.30 -4.26 -12.82
CA ALA A 43 -15.64 -5.67 -13.07
C ALA A 43 -14.51 -6.57 -12.57
N LYS A 44 -13.26 -6.24 -12.92
CA LYS A 44 -12.07 -6.95 -12.45
C LYS A 44 -11.98 -6.96 -10.92
N GLU A 45 -12.15 -5.79 -10.28
CA GLU A 45 -12.14 -5.68 -8.82
C GLU A 45 -13.19 -6.58 -8.15
N LYS A 46 -14.40 -6.59 -8.70
CA LYS A 46 -15.49 -7.43 -8.17
C LYS A 46 -15.17 -8.92 -8.30
N GLU A 47 -14.57 -9.33 -9.40
CA GLU A 47 -14.15 -10.70 -9.66
C GLU A 47 -12.98 -11.08 -8.73
N ASP A 48 -11.94 -10.26 -8.68
CA ASP A 48 -10.76 -10.47 -7.84
C ASP A 48 -11.12 -10.53 -6.35
N TYR A 49 -12.02 -9.66 -5.89
CA TYR A 49 -12.53 -9.70 -4.52
C TYR A 49 -13.25 -11.02 -4.21
N LYS A 50 -14.10 -11.51 -5.13
CA LYS A 50 -14.77 -12.81 -4.97
C LYS A 50 -13.76 -13.97 -4.96
N ARG A 51 -12.79 -13.92 -5.88
CA ARG A 51 -11.74 -14.93 -6.00
C ARG A 51 -10.85 -14.98 -4.75
N PHE A 52 -10.55 -13.82 -4.16
CA PHE A 52 -9.78 -13.75 -2.92
C PHE A 52 -10.49 -14.45 -1.76
N PHE A 53 -11.81 -14.31 -1.63
CA PHE A 53 -12.61 -14.92 -0.58
C PHE A 53 -13.32 -16.23 -1.00
N ALA A 54 -12.91 -16.83 -2.10
CA ALA A 54 -13.48 -18.12 -2.52
C ALA A 54 -13.07 -19.25 -1.56
N LYS A 55 -13.94 -20.25 -1.39
CA LYS A 55 -13.73 -21.36 -0.44
C LYS A 55 -12.48 -22.18 -0.74
N ASP A 56 -12.14 -22.35 -2.02
CA ASP A 56 -10.92 -23.03 -2.47
C ASP A 56 -9.65 -22.22 -2.23
N ASN A 57 -9.81 -21.02 -1.74
CA ASN A 57 -8.74 -20.09 -1.38
C ASN A 57 -8.67 -19.89 0.15
N GLU A 58 -9.20 -20.81 0.91
CA GLU A 58 -9.02 -20.87 2.38
C GLU A 58 -7.55 -21.14 2.73
N ASN A 59 -7.15 -20.78 3.95
CA ASN A 59 -5.78 -20.94 4.48
C ASN A 59 -4.72 -20.15 3.69
N LYS A 60 -5.00 -18.88 3.44
CA LYS A 60 -4.02 -17.94 2.91
C LYS A 60 -2.87 -17.78 3.89
N GLN A 61 -1.71 -18.28 3.53
CA GLN A 61 -0.52 -18.19 4.39
C GLN A 61 0.07 -16.79 4.35
N LEU A 62 0.31 -16.28 3.15
CA LEU A 62 1.08 -15.04 2.97
C LEU A 62 0.39 -14.11 1.97
N MET A 63 0.12 -12.88 2.42
CA MET A 63 -0.39 -11.82 1.57
C MET A 63 0.58 -10.64 1.53
N PHE A 64 0.87 -10.16 0.33
CA PHE A 64 1.51 -8.86 0.08
C PHE A 64 0.47 -7.84 -0.34
N TYR A 65 0.59 -6.64 0.20
CA TYR A 65 -0.20 -5.50 -0.27
C TYR A 65 0.70 -4.43 -0.88
N SER A 66 0.30 -3.93 -2.03
CA SER A 66 0.95 -2.85 -2.76
C SER A 66 -0.04 -1.75 -3.13
N GLU A 67 0.31 -0.51 -2.87
CA GLU A 67 -0.50 0.66 -3.21
C GLU A 67 -0.50 0.94 -4.72
N SER A 68 0.60 0.61 -5.41
CA SER A 68 0.77 0.78 -6.86
C SER A 68 1.85 -0.12 -7.41
N SER A 69 1.95 -0.21 -8.74
CA SER A 69 2.96 -1.01 -9.46
C SER A 69 4.41 -0.67 -9.09
N GLY A 70 4.66 0.56 -8.63
CA GLY A 70 5.99 1.00 -8.21
C GLY A 70 6.53 0.31 -6.96
N PHE A 71 5.71 -0.36 -6.17
CA PHE A 71 6.12 -0.99 -4.91
C PHE A 71 6.55 -2.45 -5.03
N TYR A 72 6.20 -3.15 -6.10
CA TYR A 72 6.61 -4.55 -6.30
C TYR A 72 8.14 -4.75 -6.18
N LYS A 73 8.93 -3.79 -6.63
CA LYS A 73 10.39 -3.82 -6.55
C LYS A 73 10.95 -4.03 -5.13
N TYR A 74 10.22 -3.61 -4.09
CA TYR A 74 10.64 -3.77 -2.69
C TYR A 74 10.37 -5.18 -2.16
N TYR A 75 9.49 -5.93 -2.81
CA TYR A 75 9.12 -7.31 -2.47
C TYR A 75 9.74 -8.34 -3.39
N ARG A 76 10.21 -7.92 -4.58
CA ARG A 76 10.61 -8.83 -5.67
C ARG A 76 11.54 -9.93 -5.21
N GLY A 77 12.66 -9.59 -4.61
CA GLY A 77 13.65 -10.58 -4.16
C GLY A 77 13.07 -11.59 -3.15
N MET A 78 12.21 -11.12 -2.24
CA MET A 78 11.53 -12.00 -1.27
C MET A 78 10.53 -12.94 -1.96
N ILE A 79 9.73 -12.40 -2.88
CA ILE A 79 8.73 -13.17 -3.61
C ILE A 79 9.40 -14.23 -4.48
N GLU A 80 10.44 -13.86 -5.22
CA GLU A 80 11.22 -14.78 -6.06
C GLU A 80 11.85 -15.91 -5.24
N GLU A 81 12.52 -15.58 -4.13
CA GLU A 81 13.11 -16.55 -3.21
C GLU A 81 12.08 -17.52 -2.62
N LEU A 82 10.92 -17.03 -2.20
CA LEU A 82 9.85 -17.86 -1.68
C LEU A 82 9.23 -18.77 -2.73
N LEU A 83 9.10 -18.29 -3.97
CA LEU A 83 8.59 -19.09 -5.08
C LEU A 83 9.58 -20.18 -5.52
N GLU A 84 10.88 -19.94 -5.40
CA GLU A 84 11.92 -20.91 -5.75
C GLU A 84 12.15 -21.96 -4.67
N ASN A 85 12.15 -21.55 -3.39
CA ASN A 85 12.65 -22.35 -2.30
C ASN A 85 11.58 -22.78 -1.26
N SER A 86 10.29 -22.55 -1.52
CA SER A 86 9.20 -23.01 -0.66
C SER A 86 7.96 -23.38 -1.46
N ASP A 87 7.00 -24.03 -0.79
CA ASP A 87 5.68 -24.38 -1.35
C ASP A 87 4.60 -23.34 -1.00
N ILE A 88 4.96 -22.21 -0.43
CA ILE A 88 4.03 -21.17 0.00
C ILE A 88 3.26 -20.58 -1.18
N VAL A 89 1.95 -20.45 -1.02
CA VAL A 89 1.11 -19.70 -1.95
C VAL A 89 1.09 -18.24 -1.54
N ILE A 90 1.53 -17.38 -2.46
CA ILE A 90 1.60 -15.95 -2.26
C ILE A 90 0.36 -15.28 -2.87
N HIS A 91 -0.34 -14.51 -2.06
CA HIS A 91 -1.46 -13.67 -2.46
C HIS A 91 -1.00 -12.22 -2.57
N TYR A 92 -0.90 -11.70 -3.78
CA TYR A 92 -0.48 -10.32 -4.02
C TYR A 92 -1.69 -9.45 -4.33
N VAL A 93 -2.00 -8.53 -3.45
CA VAL A 93 -3.09 -7.55 -3.60
C VAL A 93 -2.49 -6.21 -3.98
N THR A 94 -2.98 -5.62 -5.06
CA THR A 94 -2.56 -4.29 -5.51
C THR A 94 -3.78 -3.38 -5.71
N SER A 95 -3.62 -2.10 -5.38
CA SER A 95 -4.63 -1.07 -5.68
C SER A 95 -4.45 -0.41 -7.05
N ASP A 96 -3.47 -0.86 -7.84
CA ASP A 96 -3.23 -0.44 -9.21
C ASP A 96 -3.81 -1.47 -10.20
N PRO A 97 -4.83 -1.11 -11.00
CA PRO A 97 -5.43 -2.05 -11.96
C PRO A 97 -4.50 -2.43 -13.12
N GLU A 98 -3.44 -1.65 -13.35
CA GLU A 98 -2.45 -1.83 -14.41
C GLU A 98 -1.09 -2.33 -13.89
N ASP A 99 -1.06 -2.83 -12.65
CA ASP A 99 0.16 -3.32 -12.03
C ASP A 99 0.84 -4.42 -12.87
N GLN A 100 2.15 -4.31 -13.01
CA GLN A 100 2.98 -5.25 -13.78
C GLN A 100 2.91 -6.68 -13.24
N VAL A 101 2.59 -6.85 -11.96
CA VAL A 101 2.45 -8.18 -11.33
C VAL A 101 1.41 -9.07 -12.01
N PHE A 102 0.43 -8.48 -12.71
CA PHE A 102 -0.55 -9.24 -13.50
C PHE A 102 0.05 -9.97 -14.71
N GLN A 103 1.27 -9.62 -15.11
CA GLN A 103 2.00 -10.30 -16.20
C GLN A 103 2.82 -11.50 -15.69
N ILE A 104 3.08 -11.57 -14.38
CA ILE A 104 3.84 -12.66 -13.77
C ILE A 104 2.97 -13.93 -13.75
N ARG A 105 3.47 -15.01 -14.34
CA ARG A 105 2.79 -16.30 -14.43
C ARG A 105 3.50 -17.33 -13.56
N HIS A 106 2.90 -17.64 -12.42
CA HIS A 106 3.35 -18.70 -11.53
C HIS A 106 2.14 -19.27 -10.77
N GLU A 107 2.04 -20.59 -10.66
CA GLU A 107 0.86 -21.26 -10.07
C GLU A 107 0.61 -20.88 -8.60
N ARG A 108 1.69 -20.62 -7.85
CA ARG A 108 1.67 -20.22 -6.44
C ARG A 108 1.69 -18.71 -6.22
N PHE A 109 1.73 -17.89 -7.30
CA PHE A 109 1.66 -16.43 -7.20
C PHE A 109 0.31 -15.94 -7.71
N LYS A 110 -0.60 -15.64 -6.79
CA LYS A 110 -1.97 -15.24 -7.07
C LYS A 110 -2.13 -13.73 -6.91
N THR A 111 -2.46 -13.04 -7.99
CA THR A 111 -2.56 -11.57 -8.04
C THR A 111 -4.01 -11.10 -8.05
N TYR A 112 -4.31 -9.99 -7.34
CA TYR A 112 -5.66 -9.45 -7.19
C TYR A 112 -5.62 -7.92 -7.30
N TYR A 113 -6.51 -7.36 -8.09
CA TYR A 113 -6.79 -5.93 -8.08
C TYR A 113 -7.90 -5.61 -7.09
N ILE A 114 -7.60 -4.81 -6.09
CA ILE A 114 -8.54 -4.34 -5.07
C ILE A 114 -8.34 -2.84 -4.88
N GLY A 115 -9.29 -2.04 -5.37
CA GLY A 115 -9.22 -0.59 -5.23
C GLY A 115 -9.35 -0.14 -3.77
N GLU A 116 -8.92 1.07 -3.49
CA GLU A 116 -8.75 1.62 -2.13
C GLU A 116 -9.98 1.44 -1.22
N ILE A 117 -11.19 1.67 -1.76
CA ILE A 117 -12.43 1.57 -0.96
C ILE A 117 -12.70 0.13 -0.54
N LYS A 118 -12.51 -0.84 -1.43
CA LYS A 118 -12.71 -2.25 -1.11
C LYS A 118 -11.57 -2.83 -0.30
N LEU A 119 -10.37 -2.26 -0.39
CA LEU A 119 -9.24 -2.61 0.44
C LEU A 119 -9.58 -2.52 1.92
N ILE A 120 -10.29 -1.46 2.34
CA ILE A 120 -10.72 -1.30 3.74
C ILE A 120 -11.49 -2.54 4.20
N THR A 121 -12.49 -2.95 3.41
CA THR A 121 -13.32 -4.11 3.74
C THR A 121 -12.54 -5.41 3.65
N LEU A 122 -11.62 -5.52 2.69
CA LEU A 122 -10.74 -6.68 2.56
C LEU A 122 -9.87 -6.82 3.80
N MET A 123 -9.14 -5.78 4.19
CA MET A 123 -8.25 -5.77 5.36
C MET A 123 -8.99 -6.16 6.64
N MET A 124 -10.20 -5.61 6.86
CA MET A 124 -11.03 -5.95 8.02
C MET A 124 -11.48 -7.42 8.05
N LYS A 125 -11.54 -8.09 6.92
CA LYS A 125 -12.01 -9.48 6.76
C LYS A 125 -10.90 -10.47 6.44
N LEU A 126 -9.64 -10.03 6.46
CA LEU A 126 -8.51 -10.89 6.17
C LEU A 126 -8.49 -12.12 7.07
N ASP A 127 -8.16 -13.25 6.45
CA ASP A 127 -7.88 -14.51 7.08
C ASP A 127 -6.60 -15.08 6.45
N CYS A 128 -5.48 -14.49 6.84
CA CYS A 128 -4.13 -14.87 6.41
C CYS A 128 -3.29 -15.16 7.66
N ASP A 129 -2.17 -15.85 7.50
CA ASP A 129 -1.20 -15.98 8.59
C ASP A 129 -0.35 -14.70 8.68
N ILE A 130 0.14 -14.22 7.54
CA ILE A 130 1.08 -13.10 7.46
C ILE A 130 0.61 -12.09 6.40
N VAL A 131 0.68 -10.80 6.75
CA VAL A 131 0.48 -9.68 5.84
C VAL A 131 1.75 -8.85 5.76
N VAL A 132 2.26 -8.62 4.56
CA VAL A 132 3.46 -7.82 4.29
C VAL A 132 3.07 -6.58 3.51
N MET A 133 3.44 -5.40 3.99
CA MET A 133 3.13 -4.14 3.31
C MET A 133 4.20 -3.08 3.52
N THR A 134 4.33 -2.19 2.53
CA THR A 134 5.18 -0.98 2.65
C THR A 134 4.41 0.21 3.21
N MET A 135 3.07 0.17 3.12
CA MET A 135 2.21 1.24 3.60
C MET A 135 2.27 1.33 5.12
N PRO A 136 2.64 2.48 5.71
CA PRO A 136 2.57 2.72 7.14
C PRO A 136 1.11 2.97 7.57
N ASP A 137 0.91 3.39 8.83
CA ASP A 137 -0.36 3.85 9.38
C ASP A 137 -1.45 2.78 9.56
N LEU A 138 -1.02 1.52 9.69
CA LEU A 138 -1.92 0.45 10.13
C LEU A 138 -2.61 0.87 11.47
N GLU A 139 -3.92 0.68 11.57
CA GLU A 139 -4.79 1.11 12.69
C GLU A 139 -4.93 2.62 12.88
N THR A 140 -4.09 3.46 12.28
CA THR A 140 -4.13 4.91 12.48
C THR A 140 -5.31 5.55 11.75
N TYR A 141 -5.55 5.15 10.51
CA TYR A 141 -6.66 5.69 9.70
C TYR A 141 -7.70 4.62 9.36
N HIS A 142 -7.99 4.48 8.06
CA HIS A 142 -9.02 3.58 7.55
C HIS A 142 -8.54 2.14 7.34
N ILE A 143 -7.23 1.90 7.27
CA ILE A 143 -6.68 0.53 7.18
C ILE A 143 -6.55 -0.03 8.58
N LYS A 144 -7.30 -1.10 8.84
CA LYS A 144 -7.37 -1.76 10.14
C LYS A 144 -6.87 -3.18 10.06
N ARG A 145 -6.36 -3.68 11.19
CA ARG A 145 -6.09 -5.10 11.35
C ARG A 145 -7.38 -5.91 11.23
N SER A 146 -7.28 -7.17 10.88
CA SER A 146 -8.44 -8.05 10.73
C SER A 146 -9.31 -8.10 12.00
N TYR A 147 -10.63 -8.07 11.78
CA TYR A 147 -11.61 -8.32 12.84
C TYR A 147 -12.00 -9.80 12.94
N VAL A 148 -11.69 -10.58 11.91
CA VAL A 148 -12.01 -12.01 11.83
C VAL A 148 -10.95 -12.84 12.54
N ARG A 149 -9.66 -12.52 12.28
CA ARG A 149 -8.52 -13.23 12.82
C ARG A 149 -7.57 -12.28 13.53
N LYS A 150 -7.26 -12.53 14.80
CA LYS A 150 -6.48 -11.61 15.65
C LYS A 150 -5.01 -12.00 15.80
N ASP A 151 -4.67 -13.24 15.49
CA ASP A 151 -3.33 -13.82 15.59
C ASP A 151 -2.49 -13.66 14.30
N MET A 152 -2.97 -12.86 13.37
CA MET A 152 -2.25 -12.54 12.13
C MET A 152 -1.03 -11.67 12.42
N GLU A 153 0.08 -11.97 11.74
CA GLU A 153 1.29 -11.16 11.78
C GLU A 153 1.28 -10.09 10.68
N TYR A 154 1.57 -8.86 11.06
CA TYR A 154 1.69 -7.72 10.14
C TYR A 154 3.13 -7.25 10.08
N ILE A 155 3.74 -7.39 8.91
CA ILE A 155 5.14 -7.06 8.64
C ILE A 155 5.20 -5.75 7.85
N HIS A 156 5.98 -4.80 8.36
CA HIS A 156 6.29 -3.59 7.63
C HIS A 156 7.63 -3.72 6.89
N VAL A 157 7.62 -3.42 5.59
CA VAL A 157 8.82 -3.36 4.75
C VAL A 157 9.06 -1.90 4.37
N PRO A 158 10.08 -1.23 4.90
CA PRO A 158 10.42 0.12 4.50
C PRO A 158 10.77 0.20 3.02
N HIS A 159 10.29 1.24 2.36
CA HIS A 159 10.56 1.48 0.93
C HIS A 159 11.66 2.54 0.70
N SER A 160 12.34 2.95 1.76
CA SER A 160 13.47 3.87 1.73
C SER A 160 14.54 3.44 2.74
N ILE A 161 15.77 3.96 2.55
CA ILE A 161 16.94 3.66 3.40
C ILE A 161 17.24 4.77 4.40
N ASP A 162 16.44 5.81 4.41
CA ASP A 162 16.59 6.96 5.28
C ASP A 162 16.10 6.68 6.71
N SER A 163 16.34 7.62 7.60
CA SER A 163 15.89 7.53 9.00
C SER A 163 14.35 7.44 9.07
N MET A 164 13.84 6.41 9.73
CA MET A 164 12.41 6.26 10.01
C MET A 164 11.88 7.43 10.85
N ASN A 165 12.67 7.92 11.78
CA ASN A 165 12.30 9.03 12.64
C ASN A 165 12.15 10.35 11.89
N MET A 166 12.82 10.52 10.75
CA MET A 166 12.69 11.69 9.89
C MET A 166 11.53 11.58 8.89
N THR A 167 11.22 10.36 8.47
CA THR A 167 10.28 10.09 7.38
C THR A 167 8.88 9.76 7.90
N TYR A 168 8.80 8.99 8.97
CA TYR A 168 7.55 8.52 9.53
C TYR A 168 7.05 9.47 10.62
N ARG A 169 5.77 9.73 10.60
CA ARG A 169 5.13 10.43 11.72
C ARG A 169 4.95 9.49 12.91
N LYS A 170 4.81 10.07 14.09
CA LYS A 170 4.50 9.32 15.30
C LYS A 170 3.26 8.45 15.11
N GLY A 171 3.37 7.19 15.49
CA GLY A 171 2.28 6.22 15.47
C GLY A 171 2.12 5.43 14.18
N SER A 172 2.85 5.78 13.10
CA SER A 172 2.63 5.18 11.78
C SER A 172 3.06 3.71 11.67
N ILE A 173 3.97 3.25 12.53
CA ILE A 173 4.42 1.84 12.56
C ILE A 173 4.11 1.13 13.89
N ASP A 174 3.35 1.76 14.79
CA ASP A 174 3.11 1.23 16.14
C ASP A 174 2.38 -0.11 16.13
N HIS A 175 1.53 -0.33 15.15
CA HIS A 175 0.63 -1.49 15.08
C HIS A 175 1.14 -2.65 14.21
N PHE A 176 2.38 -2.57 13.75
CA PHE A 176 3.06 -3.70 13.12
C PHE A 176 3.71 -4.60 14.17
N ASP A 177 3.73 -5.89 13.89
CA ASP A 177 4.34 -6.90 14.77
C ASP A 177 5.83 -7.07 14.44
N THR A 178 6.18 -7.00 13.15
CA THR A 178 7.55 -7.17 12.66
C THR A 178 7.94 -6.03 11.72
N ILE A 179 9.18 -5.57 11.83
CA ILE A 179 9.79 -4.58 10.93
C ILE A 179 11.01 -5.20 10.24
N PHE A 180 11.04 -5.11 8.93
CA PHE A 180 12.22 -5.48 8.13
C PHE A 180 13.17 -4.29 8.05
N CYS A 181 14.18 -4.29 8.92
CA CYS A 181 15.13 -3.19 9.02
C CYS A 181 16.10 -3.19 7.85
N VAL A 182 16.24 -2.06 7.16
CA VAL A 182 17.20 -1.92 6.05
C VAL A 182 18.65 -1.81 6.52
N GLY A 183 18.85 -1.45 7.78
CA GLY A 183 20.16 -1.35 8.42
C GLY A 183 20.06 -1.15 9.93
N PRO A 184 21.21 -1.09 10.64
CA PRO A 184 21.25 -0.97 12.09
C PRO A 184 20.50 0.26 12.62
N HIS A 185 20.57 1.37 11.89
CA HIS A 185 19.90 2.61 12.28
C HIS A 185 18.38 2.46 12.40
N HIS A 186 17.72 1.68 11.54
CA HIS A 186 16.29 1.40 11.66
C HIS A 186 15.99 0.64 12.98
N LYS A 187 16.83 -0.34 13.30
CA LYS A 187 16.69 -1.09 14.54
C LYS A 187 16.80 -0.18 15.75
N ASP A 188 17.88 0.62 15.82
CA ASP A 188 18.14 1.54 16.93
C ASP A 188 17.01 2.57 17.09
N GLU A 189 16.47 3.08 15.96
CA GLU A 189 15.37 4.05 15.96
C GLU A 189 14.06 3.44 16.45
N VAL A 190 13.73 2.21 16.01
CA VAL A 190 12.51 1.51 16.47
C VAL A 190 12.61 1.15 17.94
N GLU A 191 13.74 0.59 18.41
CA GLU A 191 13.97 0.30 19.83
C GLU A 191 13.83 1.58 20.67
N LYS A 192 14.39 2.70 20.20
CA LYS A 192 14.27 3.99 20.89
C LYS A 192 12.85 4.55 20.90
N MET A 193 12.11 4.33 19.82
CA MET A 193 10.69 4.70 19.75
C MET A 193 9.85 3.90 20.74
N GLU A 194 10.08 2.57 20.83
CA GLU A 194 9.40 1.69 21.78
C GLU A 194 9.62 2.13 23.21
N GLU A 195 10.88 2.39 23.59
CA GLU A 195 11.23 2.92 24.94
C GLU A 195 10.57 4.28 25.21
N THR A 196 10.59 5.19 24.21
CA THR A 196 10.12 6.57 24.40
C THR A 196 8.61 6.66 24.59
N TYR A 197 7.87 5.77 23.93
CA TYR A 197 6.40 5.82 23.88
C TYR A 197 5.73 4.66 24.61
N ASP A 198 6.51 3.83 25.32
CA ASP A 198 6.03 2.65 26.06
C ASP A 198 5.21 1.71 25.16
N LEU A 199 5.78 1.38 23.99
CA LEU A 199 5.15 0.53 22.99
C LEU A 199 5.58 -0.94 23.18
N PRO A 200 4.74 -1.90 22.74
CA PRO A 200 5.15 -3.29 22.68
C PRO A 200 6.38 -3.51 21.79
N HIS A 201 7.28 -4.40 22.21
CA HIS A 201 8.43 -4.77 21.40
C HIS A 201 8.01 -5.47 20.12
N LYS A 202 8.60 -5.04 19.01
CA LYS A 202 8.43 -5.60 17.67
C LYS A 202 9.58 -6.59 17.37
N VAL A 203 9.31 -7.53 16.50
CA VAL A 203 10.38 -8.34 15.92
C VAL A 203 11.14 -7.50 14.88
N LEU A 204 12.42 -7.26 15.11
CA LEU A 204 13.26 -6.44 14.23
C LEU A 204 14.24 -7.36 13.47
N LEU A 205 13.98 -7.53 12.16
CA LEU A 205 14.79 -8.40 11.32
C LEU A 205 15.75 -7.58 10.45
N ASN A 206 17.03 -7.96 10.45
CA ASN A 206 18.00 -7.38 9.53
C ASN A 206 17.72 -7.89 8.12
N TRP A 207 17.02 -7.11 7.32
CA TRP A 207 16.58 -7.48 5.98
C TRP A 207 17.52 -6.94 4.89
N GLY A 208 18.04 -5.73 5.08
CA GLY A 208 18.75 -4.98 4.06
C GLY A 208 17.79 -4.26 3.10
N TYR A 209 18.29 -3.91 1.92
CA TYR A 209 17.52 -3.17 0.93
C TYR A 209 17.79 -3.71 -0.47
N CYS A 210 16.98 -4.67 -0.90
CA CYS A 210 17.19 -5.44 -2.14
C CYS A 210 17.36 -4.57 -3.40
N LEU A 211 16.78 -3.37 -3.42
CA LEU A 211 16.93 -2.44 -4.53
C LEU A 211 18.38 -1.98 -4.74
N LEU A 212 19.18 -1.88 -3.66
CA LEU A 212 20.62 -1.59 -3.79
C LEU A 212 21.37 -2.75 -4.44
N ASP A 213 21.02 -3.99 -4.13
CA ASP A 213 21.62 -5.17 -4.75
C ASP A 213 21.31 -5.22 -6.25
N ASP A 214 20.08 -4.88 -6.62
CA ASP A 214 19.68 -4.78 -8.03
C ASP A 214 20.44 -3.66 -8.76
N MET A 215 20.52 -2.48 -8.16
CA MET A 215 21.31 -1.36 -8.73
C MET A 215 22.78 -1.72 -8.91
N ARG A 216 23.37 -2.44 -7.95
CA ARG A 216 24.75 -2.91 -8.03
C ARG A 216 24.92 -3.91 -9.18
N LYS A 217 24.04 -4.89 -9.32
CA LYS A 217 24.05 -5.86 -10.42
C LYS A 217 23.95 -5.17 -11.79
N ASP A 218 23.05 -4.19 -11.90
CA ASP A 218 22.88 -3.41 -13.13
C ASP A 218 24.11 -2.58 -13.46
N TYR A 219 24.76 -1.99 -12.45
CA TYR A 219 26.02 -1.26 -12.64
C TYR A 219 27.14 -2.18 -13.12
N GLU A 220 27.39 -3.29 -12.43
CA GLU A 220 28.42 -4.27 -12.77
C GLU A 220 28.21 -4.85 -14.18
N SER A 221 26.97 -5.05 -14.62
CA SER A 221 26.65 -5.51 -15.97
C SER A 221 26.99 -4.49 -17.05
N LYS A 222 26.76 -3.20 -16.78
CA LYS A 222 27.08 -2.10 -17.70
C LYS A 222 28.57 -1.85 -17.79
N GLU A 223 29.32 -1.96 -16.70
CA GLU A 223 30.77 -1.85 -16.71
C GLU A 223 31.45 -2.93 -17.58
N LYS A 224 30.92 -4.16 -17.57
CA LYS A 224 31.40 -5.23 -18.45
C LYS A 224 31.24 -4.90 -19.94
N VAL A 225 30.07 -4.34 -20.30
CA VAL A 225 29.78 -3.94 -21.70
C VAL A 225 30.63 -2.76 -22.19
N ILE A 226 31.03 -1.85 -21.29
CA ILE A 226 31.87 -0.68 -21.63
C ILE A 226 33.35 -1.10 -21.79
N ASN A 227 33.78 -2.15 -21.12
CA ASN A 227 35.17 -2.64 -21.14
C ASN A 227 35.44 -3.76 -22.18
N GLU A 228 34.43 -4.23 -22.90
CA GLU A 228 34.51 -5.11 -24.10
C GLU A 228 34.50 -4.26 -25.38
#